data_b78fc068524dfec41cef26b1281f60bf
#
_entry.id   b78fc068524dfec41cef26b1281f60bf
#
_cell.length_a   1.000
_cell.length_b   1.000
_cell.length_c   1.000
_cell.angle_alpha   90.00
_cell.angle_beta   90.00
_cell.angle_gamma   90.00
#
_symmetry.space_group_name_H-M   'P 1'
#
loop_
_entity.id
_entity.type
_entity.pdbx_description
1 polymer ?
#
loop_
_entity_poly.entity_id
_entity_poly.type
_entity_poly.pdbx_seq_one_letter_code
_entity_poly.pdbx_strand_id
1 'polypeptide(L)'
;MLVRLLYCSRSVDTSADAIESILAQARQHNPVSGITGILCYGGGIFLQAIEGGRMQVSALFGTIQGDARHKDVALLHYEEILERRFGGWTMGQVNISKLNHSILLKYSEKPELDPYSASGQVSLALLEDLMATAAICGRS
;
A
#
# COMPACT_ATOMS: atom_id res chain seq x y z
N MET A 1 -10.39 13.06 12.88
CA MET A 1 -8.92 13.01 12.92
C MET A 1 -8.39 12.07 11.86
N LEU A 2 -7.56 12.58 10.98
CA LEU A 2 -6.94 11.79 9.92
C LEU A 2 -5.70 11.07 10.43
N VAL A 3 -5.52 9.83 9.98
CA VAL A 3 -4.33 9.03 10.25
C VAL A 3 -3.82 8.41 8.95
N ARG A 4 -2.54 8.06 8.94
CA ARG A 4 -1.90 7.26 7.89
C ARG A 4 -1.32 6.01 8.52
N LEU A 5 -1.62 4.86 7.91
CA LEU A 5 -1.09 3.58 8.32
C LEU A 5 -0.37 2.93 7.15
N LEU A 6 0.83 2.42 7.40
CA LEU A 6 1.64 1.71 6.42
C LEU A 6 1.90 0.31 6.94
N TYR A 7 1.64 -0.68 6.12
CA TYR A 7 1.92 -2.08 6.47
C TYR A 7 2.47 -2.82 5.25
N CYS A 8 3.09 -3.95 5.49
CA CYS A 8 3.44 -4.90 4.46
C CYS A 8 2.90 -6.29 4.81
N SER A 9 2.76 -7.11 3.80
CA SER A 9 2.32 -8.49 3.95
C SER A 9 2.85 -9.33 2.80
N ARG A 10 2.72 -10.65 2.93
CA ARG A 10 3.00 -11.59 1.84
C ARG A 10 1.70 -12.04 1.22
N SER A 11 1.68 -12.13 -0.10
CA SER A 11 0.54 -12.68 -0.82
C SER A 11 0.55 -14.21 -0.72
N VAL A 12 -0.61 -14.78 -0.36
CA VAL A 12 -0.80 -16.24 -0.37
C VAL A 12 -0.96 -16.73 -1.81
N ASP A 13 -1.65 -15.94 -2.64
CA ASP A 13 -1.86 -16.20 -4.07
C ASP A 13 -1.31 -15.03 -4.86
N THR A 14 -0.30 -15.27 -5.72
CA THR A 14 0.34 -14.23 -6.52
C THR A 14 -0.28 -14.04 -7.89
N SER A 15 -1.42 -14.68 -8.19
CA SER A 15 -2.10 -14.52 -9.47
C SER A 15 -2.61 -13.10 -9.67
N ALA A 16 -2.71 -12.68 -10.93
CA ALA A 16 -3.27 -11.38 -11.27
C ALA A 16 -4.73 -11.25 -10.82
N ASP A 17 -5.48 -12.36 -10.84
CA ASP A 17 -6.88 -12.37 -10.40
C ASP A 17 -7.03 -12.10 -8.91
N ALA A 18 -6.13 -12.64 -8.09
CA ALA A 18 -6.14 -12.40 -6.64
C ALA A 18 -5.88 -10.93 -6.34
N ILE A 19 -4.91 -10.31 -7.02
CA ILE A 19 -4.58 -8.89 -6.86
C ILE A 19 -5.74 -8.02 -7.32
N GLU A 20 -6.35 -8.32 -8.47
CA GLU A 20 -7.53 -7.60 -8.97
C GLU A 20 -8.70 -7.69 -7.99
N SER A 21 -8.91 -8.83 -7.37
CA SER A 21 -9.97 -9.01 -6.37
C SER A 21 -9.76 -8.10 -5.16
N ILE A 22 -8.53 -7.99 -4.66
CA ILE A 22 -8.19 -7.09 -3.55
C ILE A 22 -8.46 -5.64 -3.93
N LEU A 23 -8.02 -5.22 -5.12
CA LEU A 23 -8.18 -3.85 -5.60
C LEU A 23 -9.64 -3.50 -5.86
N ALA A 24 -10.40 -4.41 -6.46
CA ALA A 24 -11.83 -4.21 -6.73
C ALA A 24 -12.60 -4.01 -5.43
N GLN A 25 -12.32 -4.80 -4.42
CA GLN A 25 -12.95 -4.68 -3.11
C GLN A 25 -12.62 -3.33 -2.45
N ALA A 26 -11.35 -2.90 -2.51
CA ALA A 26 -10.93 -1.62 -1.97
C ALA A 26 -11.64 -0.45 -2.68
N ARG A 27 -11.71 -0.48 -4.01
CA ARG A 27 -12.36 0.58 -4.79
C ARG A 27 -13.86 0.65 -4.57
N GLN A 28 -14.49 -0.46 -4.20
CA GLN A 28 -15.91 -0.52 -3.88
C GLN A 28 -16.20 0.01 -2.47
N HIS A 29 -15.38 -0.34 -1.48
CA HIS A 29 -15.63 -0.04 -0.06
C HIS A 29 -14.97 1.26 0.43
N ASN A 30 -13.80 1.60 -0.08
CA ASN A 30 -13.03 2.73 0.42
C ASN A 30 -13.73 4.09 0.26
N PRO A 31 -14.41 4.40 -0.86
CA PRO A 31 -15.09 5.70 -0.97
C PRO A 31 -16.15 5.92 0.10
N VAL A 32 -16.90 4.88 0.45
CA VAL A 32 -17.96 4.95 1.48
C VAL A 32 -17.35 5.20 2.86
N SER A 33 -16.19 4.58 3.13
CA SER A 33 -15.50 4.69 4.42
C SER A 33 -14.56 5.89 4.50
N GLY A 34 -14.40 6.65 3.42
CA GLY A 34 -13.48 7.78 3.37
C GLY A 34 -12.01 7.36 3.35
N ILE A 35 -11.70 6.16 2.89
CA ILE A 35 -10.33 5.64 2.80
C ILE A 35 -9.74 5.97 1.44
N THR A 36 -8.51 6.46 1.45
CA THR A 36 -7.68 6.64 0.26
C THR A 36 -6.33 5.96 0.49
N GLY A 37 -5.59 5.69 -0.58
CA GLY A 37 -4.29 5.06 -0.42
C GLY A 37 -3.67 4.55 -1.70
N ILE A 38 -2.58 3.81 -1.51
CA ILE A 38 -1.78 3.24 -2.60
C ILE A 38 -1.34 1.83 -2.20
N LEU A 39 -1.46 0.90 -3.13
CA LEU A 39 -1.00 -0.48 -2.99
C LEU A 39 0.12 -0.74 -3.99
N CYS A 40 1.28 -1.09 -3.46
CA CYS A 40 2.45 -1.48 -4.21
C CYS A 40 2.63 -3.00 -4.06
N TYR A 41 2.86 -3.72 -5.16
CA TYR A 41 2.98 -5.17 -5.11
C TYR A 41 4.01 -5.68 -6.12
N GLY A 42 4.66 -6.77 -5.76
CA GLY A 42 5.63 -7.45 -6.60
C GLY A 42 6.40 -8.49 -5.79
N GLY A 43 6.85 -9.57 -6.45
CA GLY A 43 7.61 -10.62 -5.78
C GLY A 43 6.87 -11.30 -4.63
N GLY A 44 5.53 -11.33 -4.67
CA GLY A 44 4.71 -11.91 -3.60
C GLY A 44 4.56 -11.01 -2.37
N ILE A 45 4.96 -9.75 -2.46
CA ILE A 45 4.91 -8.78 -1.36
C ILE A 45 3.88 -7.70 -1.66
N PHE A 46 3.11 -7.32 -0.64
CA PHE A 46 2.28 -6.12 -0.64
C PHE A 46 2.88 -5.07 0.29
N LEU A 47 2.90 -3.83 -0.17
CA LEU A 47 3.22 -2.66 0.63
C LEU A 47 2.10 -1.65 0.40
N GLN A 48 1.37 -1.30 1.46
CA GLN A 48 0.19 -0.46 1.32
C GLN A 48 0.21 0.68 2.34
N ALA A 49 -0.12 1.89 1.85
CA ALA A 49 -0.45 3.04 2.70
C ALA A 49 -1.95 3.28 2.62
N ILE A 50 -2.59 3.45 3.76
CA ILE A 50 -4.00 3.80 3.86
C ILE A 50 -4.15 5.06 4.71
N GLU A 51 -5.02 5.95 4.25
CA GLU A 51 -5.30 7.22 4.92
C GLU A 51 -6.80 7.40 5.09
N GLY A 52 -7.19 7.93 6.23
CA GLY A 52 -8.60 8.18 6.53
C GLY A 52 -8.80 8.47 8.01
N GLY A 53 -10.05 8.42 8.44
CA GLY A 53 -10.40 8.57 9.85
C GLY A 53 -9.81 7.44 10.68
N ARG A 54 -9.42 7.75 11.91
CA ARG A 54 -8.77 6.79 12.83
C ARG A 54 -9.57 5.48 12.95
N MET A 55 -10.88 5.58 13.16
CA MET A 55 -11.70 4.37 13.36
C MET A 55 -11.83 3.55 12.09
N GLN A 56 -11.98 4.21 10.94
CA GLN A 56 -12.12 3.55 9.64
C GLN A 56 -10.80 2.86 9.24
N VAL A 57 -9.67 3.51 9.44
CA VAL A 57 -8.35 2.92 9.16
C VAL A 57 -8.09 1.72 10.07
N SER A 58 -8.39 1.85 11.36
CA SER A 58 -8.24 0.75 12.32
C SER A 58 -9.10 -0.45 11.96
N ALA A 59 -10.37 -0.21 11.58
CA ALA A 59 -11.28 -1.29 11.19
C ALA A 59 -10.78 -1.99 9.92
N LEU A 60 -10.34 -1.23 8.92
CA LEU A 60 -9.82 -1.79 7.68
C LEU A 60 -8.57 -2.64 7.94
N PHE A 61 -7.62 -2.13 8.74
CA PHE A 61 -6.41 -2.89 9.07
C PHE A 61 -6.74 -4.19 9.80
N GLY A 62 -7.69 -4.16 10.72
CA GLY A 62 -8.18 -5.38 11.38
C GLY A 62 -8.75 -6.40 10.38
N THR A 63 -9.50 -5.94 9.39
CA THR A 63 -10.02 -6.79 8.31
C THR A 63 -8.88 -7.40 7.48
N ILE A 64 -7.87 -6.61 7.13
CA ILE A 64 -6.71 -7.07 6.37
C ILE A 64 -5.95 -8.15 7.13
N GLN A 65 -5.76 -7.97 8.44
CA GLN A 65 -5.06 -8.96 9.27
C GLN A 65 -5.79 -10.30 9.31
N GLY A 66 -7.11 -10.31 9.21
CA GLY A 66 -7.92 -11.53 9.15
C GLY A 66 -8.17 -12.07 7.75
N ASP A 67 -7.69 -11.40 6.72
CA ASP A 67 -7.92 -11.78 5.32
C ASP A 67 -6.95 -12.88 4.90
N ALA A 68 -7.51 -14.02 4.44
CA ALA A 68 -6.72 -15.18 4.04
C ALA A 68 -5.83 -14.93 2.81
N ARG A 69 -6.03 -13.84 2.08
CA ARG A 69 -5.17 -13.46 0.94
C ARG A 69 -3.83 -12.89 1.36
N HIS A 70 -3.68 -12.53 2.65
CA HIS A 70 -2.46 -11.98 3.23
C HIS A 70 -1.91 -12.91 4.30
N LYS A 71 -0.58 -12.92 4.46
CA LYS A 71 0.11 -13.54 5.60
C LYS A 71 1.26 -12.65 6.02
N ASP A 72 1.78 -12.89 7.23
CA ASP A 72 2.92 -12.16 7.80
C ASP A 72 2.71 -10.63 7.75
N VAL A 73 1.49 -10.19 8.10
CA VAL A 73 1.15 -8.77 8.13
C VAL A 73 1.98 -8.07 9.20
N ALA A 74 2.74 -7.04 8.79
CA ALA A 74 3.59 -6.26 9.68
C ALA A 74 3.23 -4.78 9.57
N LEU A 75 2.93 -4.15 10.71
CA LEU A 75 2.74 -2.71 10.77
C LEU A 75 4.11 -2.04 10.67
N LEU A 76 4.29 -1.15 9.70
CA LEU A 76 5.55 -0.45 9.47
C LEU A 76 5.56 0.96 10.03
N HIS A 77 4.43 1.65 9.94
CA HIS A 77 4.33 3.05 10.34
C HIS A 77 2.87 3.43 10.59
N TYR A 78 2.66 4.27 11.60
CA TYR A 78 1.34 4.83 11.90
C TYR A 78 1.55 6.25 12.42
N GLU A 79 0.79 7.21 11.87
CA GLU A 79 0.89 8.60 12.31
C GLU A 79 -0.45 9.33 12.19
N GLU A 80 -0.65 10.29 13.06
CA GLU A 80 -1.70 11.29 12.90
C GLU A 80 -1.23 12.30 11.86
N ILE A 81 -2.10 12.65 10.92
CA ILE A 81 -1.75 13.54 9.81
C ILE A 81 -2.68 14.75 9.78
N LEU A 82 -2.17 15.86 9.25
CA LEU A 82 -2.95 17.08 9.05
C LEU A 82 -3.75 17.01 7.75
N GLU A 83 -3.18 16.38 6.74
CA GLU A 83 -3.80 16.25 5.42
C GLU A 83 -3.33 14.96 4.74
N ARG A 84 -4.09 14.52 3.74
CA ARG A 84 -3.77 13.33 2.98
C ARG A 84 -2.67 13.59 1.95
N ARG A 85 -1.77 12.62 1.77
CA ARG A 85 -0.81 12.58 0.65
C ARG A 85 -1.35 11.75 -0.52
N PHE A 86 -2.10 10.71 -0.20
CA PHE A 86 -2.63 9.77 -1.18
C PHE A 86 -4.12 9.98 -1.42
N GLY A 87 -4.59 11.22 -1.26
CA GLY A 87 -6.00 11.56 -1.37
C GLY A 87 -6.58 11.51 -2.78
N GLY A 88 -5.72 11.45 -3.81
CA GLY A 88 -6.16 11.35 -5.20
C GLY A 88 -6.59 9.96 -5.65
N TRP A 89 -6.46 8.94 -4.80
CA TRP A 89 -6.74 7.55 -5.16
C TRP A 89 -7.60 6.86 -4.11
N THR A 90 -8.73 6.28 -4.51
CA THR A 90 -9.47 5.36 -3.64
C THR A 90 -8.66 4.12 -3.31
N MET A 91 -7.87 3.64 -4.27
CA MET A 91 -6.72 2.77 -4.07
C MET A 91 -5.90 2.77 -5.35
N GLY A 92 -4.83 3.55 -5.37
CA GLY A 92 -3.85 3.53 -6.45
C GLY A 92 -3.05 2.23 -6.41
N GLN A 93 -2.59 1.75 -7.57
CA GLN A 93 -1.81 0.52 -7.64
C GLN A 93 -0.50 0.74 -8.38
N VAL A 94 0.56 0.08 -7.90
CA VAL A 94 1.86 0.05 -8.56
C VAL A 94 2.35 -1.38 -8.62
N ASN A 95 2.58 -1.88 -9.84
CA ASN A 95 3.21 -3.18 -10.04
C ASN A 95 4.72 -2.99 -10.15
N ILE A 96 5.46 -3.47 -9.14
CA ILE A 96 6.90 -3.31 -9.04
C ILE A 96 7.64 -3.93 -10.23
N SER A 97 7.14 -5.04 -10.78
CA SER A 97 7.79 -5.71 -11.91
C SER A 97 7.84 -4.86 -13.18
N LYS A 98 7.01 -3.81 -13.26
CA LYS A 98 6.94 -2.91 -14.41
C LYS A 98 7.74 -1.62 -14.20
N LEU A 99 8.40 -1.46 -13.05
CA LEU A 99 9.17 -0.27 -12.72
C LEU A 99 10.62 -0.39 -13.18
N ASN A 100 11.26 0.76 -13.37
CA ASN A 100 12.70 0.84 -13.53
C ASN A 100 13.37 0.46 -12.21
N HIS A 101 14.34 -0.44 -12.26
CA HIS A 101 15.07 -0.92 -11.08
C HIS A 101 15.77 0.20 -10.32
N SER A 102 16.08 1.33 -10.96
CA SER A 102 16.73 2.47 -10.31
C SER A 102 15.90 3.06 -9.17
N ILE A 103 14.56 3.00 -9.25
CA ILE A 103 13.68 3.48 -8.18
C ILE A 103 13.83 2.59 -6.95
N LEU A 104 13.87 1.28 -7.13
CA LEU A 104 14.04 0.33 -6.03
C LEU A 104 15.44 0.45 -5.42
N LEU A 105 16.47 0.57 -6.25
CA LEU A 105 17.85 0.72 -5.78
C LEU A 105 18.09 2.01 -4.99
N LYS A 106 17.28 3.03 -5.21
CA LYS A 106 17.36 4.27 -4.45
C LYS A 106 17.09 4.05 -2.95
N TYR A 107 16.26 3.05 -2.62
CA TYR A 107 15.80 2.80 -1.24
C TYR A 107 16.18 1.43 -0.70
N SER A 108 16.72 0.53 -1.52
CA SER A 108 16.96 -0.86 -1.18
C SER A 108 18.38 -1.29 -1.58
N GLU A 109 18.88 -2.32 -0.93
CA GLU A 109 20.19 -2.91 -1.26
C GLU A 109 20.18 -3.62 -2.60
N LYS A 110 19.03 -4.14 -3.00
CA LYS A 110 18.80 -4.87 -4.26
C LYS A 110 17.59 -4.29 -4.98
N PRO A 111 17.46 -4.53 -6.31
CA PRO A 111 16.33 -4.01 -7.09
C PRO A 111 15.06 -4.84 -6.87
N GLU A 112 14.66 -4.99 -5.62
CA GLU A 112 13.48 -5.75 -5.22
C GLU A 112 12.74 -5.03 -4.09
N LEU A 113 11.44 -5.32 -3.97
CA LEU A 113 10.61 -4.79 -2.90
C LEU A 113 10.83 -5.64 -1.65
N ASP A 114 11.46 -5.07 -0.62
CA ASP A 114 11.70 -5.76 0.64
C ASP A 114 11.41 -4.85 1.84
N PRO A 115 10.13 -4.57 2.12
CA PRO A 115 9.76 -3.71 3.24
C PRO A 115 10.03 -4.34 4.61
N TYR A 116 10.17 -5.67 4.68
CA TYR A 116 10.46 -6.35 5.94
C TYR A 116 11.87 -6.02 6.47
N SER A 117 12.81 -5.69 5.57
CA SER A 117 14.19 -5.33 5.93
C SER A 117 14.42 -3.83 5.96
N ALA A 118 13.40 -3.03 5.66
CA ALA A 118 13.49 -1.57 5.61
C ALA A 118 12.73 -0.92 6.76
N SER A 119 13.08 0.33 7.09
CA SER A 119 12.29 1.10 8.05
C SER A 119 10.96 1.53 7.43
N GLY A 120 9.98 1.85 8.28
CA GLY A 120 8.72 2.41 7.80
C GLY A 120 8.92 3.75 7.06
N GLN A 121 9.89 4.55 7.50
CA GLN A 121 10.21 5.82 6.83
C GLN A 121 10.74 5.62 5.41
N VAL A 122 11.60 4.62 5.21
CA VAL A 122 12.13 4.29 3.89
C VAL A 122 11.00 3.79 2.97
N SER A 123 10.14 2.92 3.47
CA SER A 123 8.99 2.42 2.71
C SER A 123 8.02 3.55 2.33
N LEU A 124 7.77 4.48 3.24
CA LEU A 124 6.93 5.64 2.95
C LEU A 124 7.57 6.53 1.88
N ALA A 125 8.87 6.77 1.97
CA ALA A 125 9.61 7.55 0.96
C ALA A 125 9.52 6.90 -0.43
N LEU A 126 9.62 5.59 -0.51
CA LEU A 126 9.42 4.86 -1.77
C LEU A 126 8.02 5.11 -2.34
N LEU A 127 6.97 5.00 -1.53
CA LEU A 127 5.61 5.24 -1.99
C LEU A 127 5.40 6.68 -2.46
N GLU A 128 5.98 7.65 -1.78
CA GLU A 128 5.91 9.05 -2.18
C GLU A 128 6.60 9.30 -3.52
N ASP A 129 7.74 8.65 -3.74
CA ASP A 129 8.48 8.75 -5.00
C ASP A 129 7.68 8.12 -6.15
N LEU A 130 7.08 6.98 -5.92
CA LEU A 130 6.21 6.32 -6.90
C LEU A 130 5.01 7.19 -7.26
N MET A 131 4.43 7.88 -6.31
CA MET A 131 3.36 8.84 -6.55
C MET A 131 3.81 9.97 -7.46
N ALA A 132 5.02 10.50 -7.25
CA ALA A 132 5.56 11.62 -8.01
C ALA A 132 5.96 11.23 -9.45
N THR A 133 6.25 9.96 -9.72
CA THR A 133 6.69 9.49 -11.04
C THR A 133 5.55 9.08 -11.96
N ALA A 134 4.29 9.27 -11.57
CA ALA A 134 3.11 8.87 -12.31
C ALA A 134 3.06 7.35 -12.64
N ALA A 135 3.75 6.53 -11.85
CA ALA A 135 3.75 5.07 -12.00
C ALA A 135 2.46 4.42 -11.47
N ILE A 136 1.52 5.21 -10.99
CA ILE A 136 0.32 4.76 -10.30
C ILE A 136 -0.85 4.63 -11.28
N CYS A 137 -1.50 3.47 -11.27
CA CYS A 137 -2.75 3.22 -11.98
C CYS A 137 -3.94 3.25 -11.01
N GLY A 138 -5.15 3.35 -11.56
CA GLY A 138 -6.36 3.28 -10.76
C GLY A 138 -6.71 4.57 -10.02
N ARG A 139 -6.25 5.70 -10.50
CA ARG A 139 -6.64 7.01 -9.97
C ARG A 139 -8.12 7.23 -10.21
N SER A 140 -8.82 7.54 -9.16
CA SER A 140 -10.25 7.82 -9.23
C SER A 140 -10.57 9.30 -9.26
#